data_8a51b0a507112c71a1cd3ddc67bd03eb
#
_entry.id   8a51b0a507112c71a1cd3ddc67bd03eb
#
_cell.length_a   1.000
_cell.length_b   1.000
_cell.length_c   1.000
_cell.angle_alpha   90.00
_cell.angle_beta   90.00
_cell.angle_gamma   90.00
#
_symmetry.space_group_name_H-M   'P 1'
#
loop_
_entity.id
_entity.type
_entity.pdbx_description
1 polymer ?
#
loop_
_entity_poly.entity_id
_entity_poly.type
_entity_poly.pdbx_seq_one_letter_code
_entity_poly.pdbx_strand_id
1 'polypeptide(L)'
;MTEHSLTYGSEPGEVLARLRDLREFDAPTHGGRVLAYVYDSGMSELDHLASEAAEAARSLNGLDPTTFPSIAAMEQDLVSFVRRALGGDDRRVGGRVVGSVTSGGTESCLLAVKTARDLWRDANPEL
;
A
#
# COMPACT_ATOMS: atom_id res chain seq x y z
N MET A 1 -34.37 -3.98 -6.79
CA MET A 1 -32.97 -3.96 -7.27
C MET A 1 -33.01 -4.00 -8.80
N THR A 2 -32.88 -2.86 -9.43
CA THR A 2 -32.78 -2.77 -10.90
C THR A 2 -31.40 -3.31 -11.27
N GLU A 3 -31.40 -4.35 -12.09
CA GLU A 3 -30.19 -4.98 -12.62
C GLU A 3 -29.54 -4.03 -13.64
N HIS A 4 -28.81 -3.03 -13.15
CA HIS A 4 -27.96 -2.18 -13.99
C HIS A 4 -26.64 -2.89 -14.23
N SER A 5 -26.66 -3.90 -15.10
CA SER A 5 -25.44 -4.44 -15.67
C SER A 5 -24.85 -3.40 -16.63
N LEU A 6 -23.58 -3.03 -16.41
CA LEU A 6 -22.85 -2.23 -17.38
C LEU A 6 -22.73 -3.02 -18.68
N THR A 7 -23.16 -2.41 -19.77
CA THR A 7 -23.01 -2.97 -21.10
C THR A 7 -21.74 -2.44 -21.77
N TYR A 8 -21.26 -3.14 -22.77
CA TYR A 8 -20.14 -2.68 -23.57
C TYR A 8 -20.49 -1.32 -24.22
N GLY A 9 -19.62 -0.32 -23.98
CA GLY A 9 -19.83 1.03 -24.54
C GLY A 9 -20.66 1.97 -23.64
N SER A 10 -20.79 1.70 -22.33
CA SER A 10 -21.43 2.64 -21.40
C SER A 10 -20.68 3.98 -21.34
N GLU A 11 -21.42 5.08 -21.25
CA GLU A 11 -20.86 6.40 -21.11
C GLU A 11 -20.13 6.58 -19.76
N PRO A 12 -19.01 7.33 -19.70
CA PRO A 12 -18.24 7.51 -18.47
C PRO A 12 -19.07 7.99 -17.27
N GLY A 13 -20.06 8.84 -17.50
CA GLY A 13 -20.97 9.32 -16.46
C GLY A 13 -21.84 8.22 -15.86
N GLU A 14 -22.30 7.27 -16.69
CA GLU A 14 -23.07 6.11 -16.24
C GLU A 14 -22.21 5.17 -15.38
N VAL A 15 -20.95 4.96 -15.78
CA VAL A 15 -20.00 4.16 -15.02
C VAL A 15 -19.76 4.76 -13.63
N LEU A 16 -19.53 6.08 -13.56
CA LEU A 16 -19.33 6.78 -12.30
C LEU A 16 -20.59 6.78 -11.42
N ALA A 17 -21.77 6.93 -12.02
CA ALA A 17 -23.03 6.83 -11.28
C ALA A 17 -23.20 5.42 -10.69
N ARG A 18 -22.95 4.39 -11.50
CA ARG A 18 -23.01 3.00 -11.04
C ARG A 18 -22.04 2.70 -9.90
N LEU A 19 -20.83 3.24 -9.93
CA LEU A 19 -19.85 3.09 -8.84
C LEU A 19 -20.34 3.75 -7.54
N ARG A 20 -21.02 4.90 -7.62
CA ARG A 20 -21.61 5.56 -6.44
C ARG A 20 -22.77 4.73 -5.88
N ASP A 21 -23.66 4.23 -6.73
CA ASP A 21 -24.78 3.39 -6.31
C ASP A 21 -24.31 2.11 -5.62
N LEU A 22 -23.25 1.48 -6.11
CA LEU A 22 -22.67 0.29 -5.49
C LEU A 22 -22.14 0.56 -4.08
N ARG A 23 -21.71 1.80 -3.80
CA ARG A 23 -21.20 2.21 -2.50
C ARG A 23 -22.27 2.68 -1.51
N GLU A 24 -23.53 2.76 -1.92
CA GLU A 24 -24.62 3.26 -1.07
C GLU A 24 -24.76 2.46 0.24
N PHE A 25 -24.47 1.15 0.20
CA PHE A 25 -24.57 0.25 1.34
C PHE A 25 -23.24 -0.05 2.02
N ASP A 26 -22.15 0.60 1.59
CA ASP A 26 -20.86 0.44 2.24
C ASP A 26 -20.88 1.06 3.65
N ALA A 27 -20.08 0.48 4.54
CA ALA A 27 -19.84 1.10 5.84
C ALA A 27 -19.15 2.46 5.66
N PRO A 28 -19.44 3.46 6.53
CA PRO A 28 -18.85 4.78 6.42
C PRO A 28 -17.35 4.72 6.62
N THR A 29 -16.58 5.25 5.67
CA THR A 29 -15.11 5.28 5.72
C THR A 29 -14.56 6.43 6.56
N HIS A 30 -15.40 7.38 6.97
CA HIS A 30 -15.04 8.54 7.78
C HIS A 30 -15.91 8.62 9.03
N GLY A 31 -15.42 9.32 10.07
CA GLY A 31 -16.16 9.58 11.28
C GLY A 31 -16.05 8.51 12.38
N GLY A 32 -15.06 7.62 12.30
CA GLY A 32 -14.70 6.70 13.37
C GLY A 32 -15.73 5.62 13.73
N ARG A 33 -16.68 5.33 12.84
CA ARG A 33 -17.71 4.32 13.07
C ARG A 33 -17.30 2.89 12.74
N VAL A 34 -16.21 2.75 11.99
CA VAL A 34 -15.62 1.45 11.63
C VAL A 34 -14.32 1.30 12.40
N LEU A 35 -14.23 0.30 13.26
CA LEU A 35 -13.08 0.08 14.15
C LEU A 35 -11.96 -0.74 13.50
N ALA A 36 -12.17 -1.25 12.30
CA ALA A 36 -11.20 -2.04 11.53
C ALA A 36 -11.40 -1.78 10.05
N TYR A 37 -10.42 -2.17 9.22
CA TYR A 37 -10.42 -2.06 7.75
C TYR A 37 -10.37 -0.63 7.18
N VAL A 38 -10.60 0.40 7.99
CA VAL A 38 -10.57 1.81 7.61
C VAL A 38 -9.58 2.54 8.49
N TYR A 39 -8.73 3.36 7.86
CA TYR A 39 -7.69 4.15 8.53
C TYR A 39 -7.97 5.63 8.27
N ASP A 40 -9.08 6.10 8.85
CA ASP A 40 -9.48 7.50 8.75
C ASP A 40 -8.58 8.38 9.63
N SER A 41 -7.84 9.30 9.02
CA SER A 41 -6.99 10.25 9.73
C SER A 41 -7.79 11.36 10.42
N GLY A 42 -9.05 11.56 10.04
CA GLY A 42 -9.87 12.71 10.43
C GLY A 42 -9.40 14.04 9.83
N MET A 43 -8.47 14.03 8.91
CA MET A 43 -7.91 15.22 8.25
C MET A 43 -8.27 15.23 6.77
N SER A 44 -9.26 16.06 6.39
CA SER A 44 -9.72 16.17 4.99
C SER A 44 -8.63 16.64 4.02
N GLU A 45 -7.69 17.46 4.50
CA GLU A 45 -6.55 17.90 3.70
C GLU A 45 -5.62 16.72 3.31
N LEU A 46 -5.46 15.75 4.21
CA LEU A 46 -4.67 14.55 3.92
C LEU A 46 -5.37 13.63 2.91
N ASP A 47 -6.71 13.52 3.00
CA ASP A 47 -7.50 12.76 2.03
C ASP A 47 -7.42 13.39 0.63
N HIS A 48 -7.44 14.71 0.56
CA HIS A 48 -7.27 15.44 -0.70
C HIS A 48 -5.88 15.22 -1.28
N LEU A 49 -4.83 15.38 -0.48
CA LEU A 49 -3.45 15.11 -0.89
C LEU A 49 -3.28 13.66 -1.39
N ALA A 50 -3.85 12.67 -0.67
CA ALA A 50 -3.78 11.27 -1.08
C ALA A 50 -4.46 11.02 -2.44
N SER A 51 -5.60 11.70 -2.69
CA SER A 51 -6.32 11.61 -3.96
C SER A 51 -5.51 12.22 -5.10
N GLU A 52 -4.92 13.39 -4.91
CA GLU A 52 -4.06 14.04 -5.91
C GLU A 52 -2.79 13.22 -6.19
N ALA A 53 -2.17 12.65 -5.15
CA ALA A 53 -1.00 11.79 -5.30
C ALA A 53 -1.33 10.51 -6.08
N ALA A 54 -2.49 9.89 -5.80
CA ALA A 54 -2.96 8.71 -6.54
C ALA A 54 -3.20 9.04 -8.02
N GLU A 55 -3.81 10.19 -8.33
CA GLU A 55 -4.01 10.63 -9.71
C GLU A 55 -2.68 10.90 -10.42
N ALA A 56 -1.72 11.55 -9.76
CA ALA A 56 -0.38 11.80 -10.32
C ALA A 56 0.39 10.51 -10.63
N ALA A 57 0.15 9.44 -9.87
CA ALA A 57 0.81 8.16 -10.05
C ALA A 57 0.02 7.16 -10.94
N ARG A 58 -1.21 7.46 -11.31
CA ARG A 58 -2.16 6.55 -11.97
C ARG A 58 -1.64 5.89 -13.26
N SER A 59 -0.81 6.60 -14.03
CA SER A 59 -0.24 6.11 -15.28
C SER A 59 1.11 5.40 -15.11
N LEU A 60 1.67 5.39 -13.89
CA LEU A 60 2.97 4.78 -13.64
C LEU A 60 2.84 3.27 -13.46
N ASN A 61 3.87 2.53 -13.89
CA ASN A 61 3.95 1.09 -13.71
C ASN A 61 5.22 0.72 -12.93
N GLY A 62 5.04 0.13 -11.74
CA GLY A 62 6.15 -0.25 -10.86
C GLY A 62 6.92 -1.51 -11.29
N LEU A 63 6.52 -2.17 -12.37
CA LEU A 63 7.16 -3.40 -12.83
C LEU A 63 8.60 -3.15 -13.35
N ASP A 64 8.82 -1.99 -13.98
CA ASP A 64 10.12 -1.61 -14.50
C ASP A 64 10.59 -0.26 -13.91
N PRO A 65 11.40 -0.30 -12.84
CA PRO A 65 11.91 0.91 -12.21
C PRO A 65 12.95 1.65 -13.06
N THR A 66 13.46 1.05 -14.14
CA THR A 66 14.34 1.75 -15.08
C THR A 66 13.57 2.71 -15.98
N THR A 67 12.33 2.35 -16.30
CA THR A 67 11.41 3.20 -17.06
C THR A 67 10.70 4.21 -16.17
N PHE A 68 10.37 3.83 -14.93
CA PHE A 68 9.66 4.66 -13.95
C PHE A 68 10.48 4.82 -12.65
N PRO A 69 11.61 5.54 -12.68
CA PRO A 69 12.50 5.66 -11.51
C PRO A 69 11.85 6.35 -10.31
N SER A 70 10.79 7.12 -10.53
CA SER A 70 10.01 7.74 -9.45
C SER A 70 9.37 6.71 -8.51
N ILE A 71 8.94 5.56 -9.00
CA ILE A 71 8.38 4.49 -8.17
C ILE A 71 9.44 3.95 -7.20
N ALA A 72 10.66 3.68 -7.71
CA ALA A 72 11.76 3.23 -6.87
C ALA A 72 12.17 4.29 -5.83
N ALA A 73 12.15 5.57 -6.21
CA ALA A 73 12.43 6.67 -5.28
C ALA A 73 11.38 6.75 -4.17
N MET A 74 10.09 6.69 -4.51
CA MET A 74 8.99 6.70 -3.52
C MET A 74 9.07 5.50 -2.57
N GLU A 75 9.38 4.30 -3.08
CA GLU A 75 9.59 3.12 -2.23
C GLU A 75 10.76 3.33 -1.26
N GLN A 76 11.89 3.83 -1.74
CA GLN A 76 13.06 4.11 -0.89
C GLN A 76 12.76 5.15 0.19
N ASP A 77 11.96 6.16 -0.11
CA ASP A 77 11.55 7.17 0.87
C ASP A 77 10.71 6.57 1.99
N LEU A 78 9.72 5.72 1.64
CA LEU A 78 8.89 4.99 2.62
C LEU A 78 9.74 4.06 3.49
N VAL A 79 10.59 3.23 2.87
CA VAL A 79 11.47 2.32 3.58
C VAL A 79 12.44 3.08 4.50
N SER A 80 12.99 4.19 4.02
CA SER A 80 13.89 5.04 4.81
C SER A 80 13.19 5.71 5.98
N PHE A 81 11.94 6.13 5.81
CA PHE A 81 11.12 6.67 6.89
C PHE A 81 10.91 5.63 8.00
N VAL A 82 10.43 4.44 7.64
CA VAL A 82 10.18 3.34 8.60
C VAL A 82 11.48 2.89 9.28
N ARG A 83 12.56 2.76 8.53
CA ARG A 83 13.89 2.41 9.05
C ARG A 83 14.33 3.39 10.13
N ARG A 84 14.21 4.70 9.90
CA ARG A 84 14.54 5.72 10.89
C ARG A 84 13.63 5.64 12.12
N ALA A 85 12.33 5.50 11.91
CA ALA A 85 11.35 5.42 12.99
C ALA A 85 11.58 4.22 13.91
N LEU A 86 12.11 3.11 13.38
CA LEU A 86 12.43 1.90 14.12
C LEU A 86 13.89 1.84 14.63
N GLY A 87 14.66 2.93 14.53
CA GLY A 87 16.04 2.98 14.99
C GLY A 87 17.03 2.20 14.12
N GLY A 88 16.69 1.90 12.88
CA GLY A 88 17.53 1.15 11.94
C GLY A 88 18.82 1.87 11.52
N ASP A 89 18.96 3.15 11.88
CA ASP A 89 20.19 3.92 11.69
C ASP A 89 21.11 3.87 12.94
N ASP A 90 20.70 3.20 14.03
CA ASP A 90 21.53 3.04 15.21
C ASP A 90 22.74 2.13 14.88
N ARG A 91 23.95 2.64 15.12
CA ARG A 91 25.20 1.90 14.93
C ARG A 91 25.32 0.61 15.76
N ARG A 92 24.45 0.43 16.77
CA ARG A 92 24.37 -0.80 17.57
C ARG A 92 23.66 -1.92 16.82
N VAL A 93 22.88 -1.60 15.78
CA VAL A 93 22.31 -2.57 14.87
C VAL A 93 23.43 -2.95 13.90
N GLY A 94 24.09 -4.07 14.13
CA GLY A 94 25.20 -4.53 13.29
C GLY A 94 24.73 -4.82 11.87
N GLY A 95 25.07 -3.92 10.93
CA GLY A 95 24.74 -4.09 9.53
C GLY A 95 23.79 -3.02 8.95
N ARG A 96 23.57 -3.08 7.65
CA ARG A 96 22.65 -2.19 6.93
C ARG A 96 21.22 -2.74 7.01
N VAL A 97 20.33 -2.04 7.68
CA VAL A 97 18.90 -2.34 7.64
C VAL A 97 18.34 -1.96 6.29
N VAL A 98 17.69 -2.89 5.62
CA VAL A 98 17.03 -2.73 4.33
C VAL A 98 15.57 -3.15 4.46
N GLY A 99 14.77 -2.83 3.47
CA GLY A 99 13.36 -3.20 3.43
C GLY A 99 12.80 -3.09 2.02
N SER A 100 11.55 -3.50 1.86
CA SER A 100 10.77 -3.36 0.64
C SER A 100 9.31 -3.10 0.98
N VAL A 101 8.58 -2.45 0.07
CA VAL A 101 7.12 -2.36 0.13
C VAL A 101 6.55 -3.67 -0.41
N THR A 102 5.53 -4.19 0.25
CA THR A 102 4.85 -5.45 -0.11
C THR A 102 3.42 -5.18 -0.56
N SER A 103 2.75 -6.17 -1.13
CA SER A 103 1.36 -6.07 -1.55
C SER A 103 0.36 -5.96 -0.38
N GLY A 104 0.82 -6.25 0.84
CA GLY A 104 -0.02 -6.17 2.05
C GLY A 104 0.58 -6.87 3.25
N GLY A 105 -0.11 -6.79 4.40
CA GLY A 105 0.35 -7.33 5.67
C GLY A 105 0.63 -8.83 5.66
N THR A 106 -0.16 -9.61 4.95
CA THR A 106 0.04 -11.06 4.82
C THR A 106 1.38 -11.38 4.16
N GLU A 107 1.71 -10.74 3.05
CA GLU A 107 2.99 -10.91 2.39
C GLU A 107 4.14 -10.46 3.30
N SER A 108 3.99 -9.34 3.98
CA SER A 108 4.99 -8.85 4.95
C SER A 108 5.29 -9.89 6.03
N CYS A 109 4.26 -10.50 6.61
CA CYS A 109 4.41 -11.56 7.61
C CYS A 109 5.12 -12.80 7.04
N LEU A 110 4.74 -13.23 5.84
CA LEU A 110 5.37 -14.37 5.17
C LEU A 110 6.85 -14.12 4.88
N LEU A 111 7.20 -12.93 4.40
CA LEU A 111 8.58 -12.53 4.14
C LEU A 111 9.40 -12.42 5.43
N ALA A 112 8.82 -11.93 6.52
CA ALA A 112 9.49 -11.88 7.82
C ALA A 112 9.84 -13.29 8.33
N VAL A 113 8.89 -14.23 8.28
CA VAL A 113 9.12 -15.62 8.67
C VAL A 113 10.15 -16.30 7.74
N LYS A 114 10.04 -16.07 6.43
CA LYS A 114 11.02 -16.57 5.46
C LYS A 114 12.43 -16.07 5.77
N THR A 115 12.58 -14.78 6.02
CA THR A 115 13.89 -14.17 6.33
C THR A 115 14.47 -14.75 7.62
N ALA A 116 13.67 -14.87 8.68
CA ALA A 116 14.11 -15.48 9.93
C ALA A 116 14.56 -16.94 9.74
N ARG A 117 13.80 -17.71 8.97
CA ARG A 117 14.15 -19.10 8.63
C ARG A 117 15.47 -19.18 7.87
N ASP A 118 15.63 -18.34 6.86
CA ASP A 118 16.81 -18.40 5.98
C ASP A 118 18.06 -17.98 6.77
N LEU A 119 17.99 -16.94 7.60
CA LEU A 119 19.08 -16.57 8.51
C LEU A 119 19.43 -17.67 9.52
N TRP A 120 18.41 -18.38 10.04
CA TRP A 120 18.63 -19.49 10.94
C TRP A 120 19.33 -20.66 10.24
N ARG A 121 18.93 -20.98 9.00
CA ARG A 121 19.58 -22.02 8.20
C ARG A 121 21.03 -21.69 7.87
N ASP A 122 21.28 -20.43 7.49
CA ASP A 122 22.65 -19.99 7.19
C ASP A 122 23.56 -20.06 8.43
N ALA A 123 23.00 -19.83 9.62
CA ALA A 123 23.73 -19.97 10.88
C ALA A 123 23.88 -21.43 11.36
N ASN A 124 23.11 -22.36 10.81
CA ASN A 124 23.08 -23.78 11.22
C ASN A 124 23.16 -24.72 10.00
N PRO A 125 24.23 -24.68 9.20
CA PRO A 125 24.33 -25.41 7.94
C PRO A 125 24.34 -26.94 8.09
N GLU A 126 24.61 -27.45 9.30
CA GLU A 126 24.66 -28.86 9.61
C GLU A 126 23.30 -29.48 9.98
N LEU A 127 22.24 -28.66 10.05
CA LEU A 127 20.86 -29.06 10.38
C LEU A 127 19.95 -28.99 9.16
#